data_73b13758cdfb70010f9908bada80e0e7
#
_entry.id   73b13758cdfb70010f9908bada80e0e7
#
_cell.length_a   1.000
_cell.length_b   1.000
_cell.length_c   1.000
_cell.angle_alpha   90.00
_cell.angle_beta   90.00
_cell.angle_gamma   90.00
#
_symmetry.space_group_name_H-M   'P 1'
#
loop_
_entity.id
_entity.type
_entity.pdbx_description
1 polymer ?
#
loop_
_entity_poly.entity_id
_entity_poly.type
_entity_poly.pdbx_seq_one_letter_code
_entity_poly.pdbx_strand_id
1 'polypeptide(L)'
;LTYYSMRKSAFSKIMLPLLALLLLCAPKAKAEGEYAWPANYDGVMLQGFYWDSYKDSKWTVLKANAAELSSYFNLIWVPNAGKSSANPSMGYDPVYWFSNFNSSFGNEAELRSMISTFKQFGTGIIEDVVVNHRNGATNWYDFPAETYNGKTYKLGLDAICKNDELANQTGMPQPTGAYDTGDNFDGCRDLDHTNPAVQEAVKAYLDFLKNDLGFTGWRYDMVKGYGAEYTKIYNESAKASYSVGEYWDNYDKTTSWIDRTGRTSAAFDFEFKWALNAAFVEYTKIY
;
A
#
# COMPACT_ATOMS: atom_id res chain seq x y z
N LEU A 1 -58.84 -40.59 -21.79
CA LEU A 1 -57.38 -40.81 -21.77
C LEU A 1 -56.64 -39.61 -22.48
N THR A 2 -56.89 -38.34 -22.10
CA THR A 2 -56.12 -37.25 -22.75
C THR A 2 -56.10 -35.97 -21.86
N TYR A 3 -55.94 -36.12 -20.54
CA TYR A 3 -55.89 -34.94 -19.68
C TYR A 3 -54.77 -34.92 -18.64
N TYR A 4 -53.75 -35.77 -18.73
CA TYR A 4 -52.67 -35.86 -17.73
C TYR A 4 -51.28 -35.52 -18.21
N SER A 5 -51.13 -35.06 -19.47
CA SER A 5 -49.79 -34.82 -20.08
C SER A 5 -49.35 -33.34 -20.14
N MET A 6 -50.22 -32.38 -19.84
CA MET A 6 -49.85 -30.97 -20.04
C MET A 6 -49.38 -30.20 -18.80
N ARG A 7 -49.46 -30.78 -17.58
CA ARG A 7 -49.03 -30.07 -16.38
C ARG A 7 -47.58 -30.23 -15.93
N LYS A 8 -46.85 -31.25 -16.47
CA LYS A 8 -45.42 -31.44 -16.14
C LYS A 8 -44.43 -30.62 -16.96
N SER A 9 -44.84 -30.09 -18.11
CA SER A 9 -43.93 -29.34 -19.01
C SER A 9 -43.85 -27.83 -18.65
N ALA A 10 -44.85 -27.26 -18.02
CA ALA A 10 -44.88 -25.86 -17.67
C ALA A 10 -44.05 -25.54 -16.41
N PHE A 11 -44.04 -26.42 -15.43
CA PHE A 11 -43.30 -26.21 -14.18
C PHE A 11 -41.76 -26.33 -14.39
N SER A 12 -41.32 -27.22 -15.31
CA SER A 12 -39.92 -27.40 -15.64
C SER A 12 -39.33 -26.22 -16.44
N LYS A 13 -40.13 -25.55 -17.25
CA LYS A 13 -39.67 -24.45 -18.09
C LYS A 13 -39.59 -23.09 -17.35
N ILE A 14 -40.26 -22.96 -16.20
CA ILE A 14 -40.24 -21.72 -15.38
C ILE A 14 -39.20 -21.83 -14.27
N MET A 15 -38.96 -23.05 -13.73
CA MET A 15 -37.94 -23.22 -12.68
C MET A 15 -36.49 -23.13 -13.18
N LEU A 16 -36.19 -23.56 -14.41
CA LEU A 16 -34.82 -23.50 -14.92
C LEU A 16 -34.31 -22.05 -15.12
N PRO A 17 -35.06 -21.11 -15.70
CA PRO A 17 -34.59 -19.72 -15.81
C PRO A 17 -34.57 -18.98 -14.46
N LEU A 18 -35.44 -19.34 -13.51
CA LEU A 18 -35.42 -18.72 -12.18
C LEU A 18 -34.22 -19.20 -11.33
N LEU A 19 -33.82 -20.47 -11.47
CA LEU A 19 -32.60 -21.00 -10.85
C LEU A 19 -31.33 -20.44 -11.48
N ALA A 20 -31.33 -20.23 -12.82
CA ALA A 20 -30.25 -19.57 -13.51
C ALA A 20 -30.11 -18.08 -13.14
N LEU A 21 -31.24 -17.39 -12.91
CA LEU A 21 -31.23 -15.98 -12.47
C LEU A 21 -30.76 -15.85 -11.01
N LEU A 22 -31.09 -16.79 -10.13
CA LEU A 22 -30.60 -16.84 -8.76
C LEU A 22 -29.09 -17.15 -8.67
N LEU A 23 -28.54 -17.95 -9.61
CA LEU A 23 -27.11 -18.22 -9.70
C LEU A 23 -26.32 -17.02 -10.26
N LEU A 24 -26.94 -16.11 -11.03
CA LEU A 24 -26.33 -14.89 -11.53
C LEU A 24 -26.33 -13.76 -10.48
N CYS A 25 -27.19 -13.85 -9.46
CA CYS A 25 -27.27 -12.87 -8.36
C CYS A 25 -26.58 -13.35 -7.07
N ALA A 26 -25.99 -14.55 -7.06
CA ALA A 26 -25.17 -14.93 -5.91
C ALA A 26 -23.91 -14.03 -5.90
N PRO A 27 -23.65 -13.30 -4.81
CA PRO A 27 -22.39 -12.61 -4.68
C PRO A 27 -21.30 -13.67 -4.86
N LYS A 28 -20.39 -13.44 -5.82
CA LYS A 28 -19.19 -14.28 -5.93
C LYS A 28 -18.54 -14.28 -4.56
N ALA A 29 -18.56 -15.43 -3.89
CA ALA A 29 -17.80 -15.59 -2.67
C ALA A 29 -16.35 -15.19 -3.03
N LYS A 30 -15.81 -14.17 -2.34
CA LYS A 30 -14.39 -13.87 -2.44
C LYS A 30 -13.67 -15.18 -2.14
N ALA A 31 -12.83 -15.63 -3.06
CA ALA A 31 -11.97 -16.77 -2.79
C ALA A 31 -11.18 -16.46 -1.51
N GLU A 32 -11.21 -17.37 -0.54
CA GLU A 32 -10.40 -17.27 0.66
C GLU A 32 -8.95 -17.15 0.21
N GLY A 33 -8.34 -15.95 0.39
CA GLY A 33 -6.96 -15.68 -0.02
C GLY A 33 -6.76 -14.51 -0.98
N GLU A 34 -7.81 -13.88 -1.52
CA GLU A 34 -7.67 -12.64 -2.29
C GLU A 34 -7.53 -11.44 -1.35
N TYR A 35 -6.31 -11.23 -0.90
CA TYR A 35 -5.83 -9.96 -0.40
C TYR A 35 -4.89 -9.41 -1.45
N ALA A 36 -5.31 -8.42 -2.12
CA ALA A 36 -4.63 -7.64 -3.14
C ALA A 36 -5.64 -6.59 -3.58
N TRP A 37 -5.36 -5.91 -4.65
CA TRP A 37 -6.38 -5.07 -5.24
C TRP A 37 -7.54 -5.95 -5.75
N PRO A 38 -8.81 -5.69 -5.35
CA PRO A 38 -9.93 -6.52 -5.78
C PRO A 38 -10.07 -6.57 -7.29
N ALA A 39 -10.28 -7.76 -7.84
CA ALA A 39 -10.63 -7.90 -9.25
C ALA A 39 -11.93 -7.17 -9.56
N ASN A 40 -11.98 -6.44 -10.69
CA ASN A 40 -13.12 -5.62 -11.10
C ASN A 40 -13.49 -4.52 -10.08
N TYR A 41 -12.50 -3.93 -9.43
CA TYR A 41 -12.70 -2.76 -8.59
C TYR A 41 -13.19 -1.58 -9.45
N ASP A 42 -14.37 -1.06 -9.12
CA ASP A 42 -15.03 0.05 -9.83
C ASP A 42 -14.96 1.38 -9.07
N GLY A 43 -14.24 1.39 -7.94
CA GLY A 43 -14.07 2.58 -7.13
C GLY A 43 -12.97 3.50 -7.63
N VAL A 44 -12.97 4.72 -7.13
CA VAL A 44 -11.96 5.74 -7.41
C VAL A 44 -11.12 5.99 -6.16
N MET A 45 -9.79 6.00 -6.32
CA MET A 45 -8.85 6.38 -5.29
C MET A 45 -8.34 7.79 -5.53
N LEU A 46 -8.40 8.64 -4.49
CA LEU A 46 -7.75 9.94 -4.48
C LEU A 46 -6.36 9.82 -3.84
N GLN A 47 -5.33 10.35 -4.49
CA GLN A 47 -4.10 10.73 -3.79
C GLN A 47 -4.41 11.97 -2.97
N GLY A 48 -4.55 11.82 -1.64
CA GLY A 48 -4.98 12.86 -0.71
C GLY A 48 -3.89 13.88 -0.38
N PHE A 49 -2.82 13.95 -1.17
CA PHE A 49 -1.69 14.84 -0.99
C PHE A 49 -0.98 15.11 -2.31
N TYR A 50 -0.15 16.15 -2.33
CA TYR A 50 0.79 16.47 -3.40
C TYR A 50 2.11 16.92 -2.78
N TRP A 51 3.17 17.05 -3.57
CA TRP A 51 4.48 17.43 -3.05
C TRP A 51 4.42 18.79 -2.34
N ASP A 52 4.99 18.86 -1.14
CA ASP A 52 4.98 20.03 -0.23
C ASP A 52 3.60 20.41 0.34
N SER A 53 2.60 19.55 0.28
CA SER A 53 1.25 19.80 0.76
C SER A 53 1.08 19.73 2.29
N TYR A 54 2.11 20.02 3.06
CA TYR A 54 2.13 19.87 4.54
C TYR A 54 1.01 20.62 5.27
N LYS A 55 0.46 21.69 4.68
CA LYS A 55 -0.64 22.44 5.25
C LYS A 55 -1.99 21.91 4.81
N ASP A 56 -2.08 21.56 3.53
CA ASP A 56 -3.35 21.24 2.86
C ASP A 56 -3.77 19.79 3.08
N SER A 57 -2.81 18.90 3.35
CA SER A 57 -3.02 17.46 3.56
C SER A 57 -2.89 17.01 5.02
N LYS A 58 -3.01 17.93 5.99
CA LYS A 58 -3.04 17.57 7.40
C LYS A 58 -4.19 16.62 7.71
N TRP A 59 -4.00 15.74 8.68
CA TRP A 59 -5.05 14.81 9.13
C TRP A 59 -6.33 15.54 9.49
N THR A 60 -6.23 16.69 10.12
CA THR A 60 -7.38 17.54 10.47
C THR A 60 -8.07 18.15 9.25
N VAL A 61 -7.33 18.53 8.21
CA VAL A 61 -7.88 19.07 6.96
C VAL A 61 -8.59 17.97 6.17
N LEU A 62 -7.96 16.80 5.98
CA LEU A 62 -8.60 15.66 5.33
C LEU A 62 -9.87 15.24 6.08
N LYS A 63 -9.81 15.15 7.41
CA LYS A 63 -10.97 14.86 8.25
C LYS A 63 -12.11 15.86 8.05
N ALA A 64 -11.80 17.16 8.00
CA ALA A 64 -12.83 18.21 7.83
C ALA A 64 -13.57 18.09 6.49
N ASN A 65 -12.91 17.54 5.46
CA ASN A 65 -13.49 17.33 4.13
C ASN A 65 -13.99 15.90 3.90
N ALA A 66 -14.01 15.05 4.92
CA ALA A 66 -14.29 13.62 4.75
C ALA A 66 -15.66 13.34 4.13
N ALA A 67 -16.71 14.06 4.52
CA ALA A 67 -18.05 13.88 3.98
C ALA A 67 -18.12 14.18 2.48
N GLU A 68 -17.49 15.27 2.04
CA GLU A 68 -17.42 15.66 0.63
C GLU A 68 -16.57 14.68 -0.17
N LEU A 69 -15.34 14.39 0.29
CA LEU A 69 -14.42 13.48 -0.40
C LEU A 69 -15.02 12.08 -0.53
N SER A 70 -15.72 11.59 0.49
CA SER A 70 -16.36 10.27 0.46
C SER A 70 -17.53 10.17 -0.52
N SER A 71 -18.08 11.29 -0.97
CA SER A 71 -19.12 11.28 -2.02
C SER A 71 -18.57 11.01 -3.43
N TYR A 72 -17.25 11.15 -3.62
CA TYR A 72 -16.58 10.99 -4.91
C TYR A 72 -15.56 9.84 -4.91
N PHE A 73 -14.96 9.52 -3.76
CA PHE A 73 -13.83 8.60 -3.66
C PHE A 73 -14.11 7.45 -2.70
N ASN A 74 -13.73 6.25 -3.12
CA ASN A 74 -13.87 5.03 -2.32
C ASN A 74 -12.63 4.76 -1.44
N LEU A 75 -11.48 5.29 -1.86
CA LEU A 75 -10.20 5.21 -1.16
C LEU A 75 -9.50 6.57 -1.16
N ILE A 76 -8.82 6.88 -0.06
CA ILE A 76 -7.90 8.02 0.03
C ILE A 76 -6.51 7.46 0.35
N TRP A 77 -5.55 7.74 -0.53
CA TRP A 77 -4.14 7.46 -0.29
C TRP A 77 -3.50 8.66 0.42
N VAL A 78 -2.92 8.40 1.59
CA VAL A 78 -2.29 9.41 2.45
C VAL A 78 -0.79 9.17 2.59
N PRO A 79 0.01 10.22 2.91
CA PRO A 79 1.44 10.09 3.14
C PRO A 79 1.77 9.10 4.26
N ASN A 80 3.03 8.65 4.31
CA ASN A 80 3.54 7.89 5.45
C ASN A 80 3.30 8.67 6.75
N ALA A 81 2.66 8.00 7.71
CA ALA A 81 2.21 8.65 8.94
C ALA A 81 3.27 8.68 10.04
N GLY A 82 4.29 7.82 9.95
CA GLY A 82 5.39 7.75 10.90
C GLY A 82 6.25 9.01 10.90
N LYS A 83 6.88 9.32 12.02
CA LYS A 83 7.81 10.45 12.10
C LYS A 83 9.03 10.19 11.22
N SER A 84 9.33 11.16 10.39
CA SER A 84 10.48 11.21 9.49
C SER A 84 11.67 11.95 10.10
N SER A 85 12.85 11.84 9.48
CA SER A 85 14.08 12.53 9.90
C SER A 85 14.03 14.02 9.60
N ALA A 86 13.53 14.42 8.44
CA ALA A 86 13.33 15.82 8.09
C ALA A 86 12.05 16.39 8.74
N ASN A 87 12.01 17.73 8.87
CA ASN A 87 10.83 18.45 9.32
C ASN A 87 10.79 19.84 8.64
N PRO A 88 9.89 20.09 7.69
CA PRO A 88 8.87 19.16 7.19
C PRO A 88 9.40 18.04 6.32
N SER A 89 8.66 16.91 6.24
CA SER A 89 8.92 15.78 5.36
C SER A 89 7.62 15.29 4.75
N MET A 90 7.71 14.77 3.51
CA MET A 90 6.60 14.06 2.87
C MET A 90 6.43 12.62 3.37
N GLY A 91 7.33 12.12 4.24
CA GLY A 91 7.25 10.78 4.80
C GLY A 91 8.21 9.75 4.17
N TYR A 92 8.98 10.14 3.14
CA TYR A 92 9.87 9.22 2.42
C TYR A 92 11.25 9.01 3.07
N ASP A 93 11.46 9.56 4.25
CA ASP A 93 12.64 9.37 5.11
C ASP A 93 12.24 8.88 6.51
N PRO A 94 11.51 7.75 6.64
CA PRO A 94 10.89 7.33 7.90
C PRO A 94 11.95 6.97 8.93
N VAL A 95 11.76 7.47 10.16
CA VAL A 95 12.54 7.08 11.34
C VAL A 95 11.75 6.11 12.22
N TYR A 96 10.44 6.30 12.32
CA TYR A 96 9.55 5.49 13.12
C TYR A 96 8.46 4.85 12.25
N TRP A 97 8.15 3.61 12.51
CA TRP A 97 7.09 2.89 11.81
C TRP A 97 5.79 2.78 12.62
N PHE A 98 5.88 2.58 13.94
CA PHE A 98 4.69 2.36 14.75
C PHE A 98 4.74 2.91 16.19
N SER A 99 5.77 3.62 16.58
CA SER A 99 5.87 4.17 17.95
C SER A 99 5.87 5.69 18.04
N ASN A 100 5.92 6.40 16.91
CA ASN A 100 5.89 7.86 16.88
C ASN A 100 5.26 8.39 15.59
N PHE A 101 4.12 9.06 15.72
CA PHE A 101 3.33 9.62 14.62
C PHE A 101 3.30 11.16 14.63
N ASN A 102 4.29 11.81 15.24
CA ASN A 102 4.43 13.25 15.14
C ASN A 102 5.08 13.64 13.81
N SER A 103 4.30 13.55 12.75
CA SER A 103 4.71 13.82 11.36
C SER A 103 4.39 15.26 10.95
N SER A 104 4.78 15.61 9.72
CA SER A 104 4.41 16.91 9.11
C SER A 104 2.90 17.09 8.91
N PHE A 105 2.15 15.99 8.91
CA PHE A 105 0.72 15.97 8.63
C PHE A 105 -0.15 15.97 9.91
N GLY A 106 0.44 15.72 11.06
CA GLY A 106 -0.25 15.73 12.35
C GLY A 106 0.28 14.67 13.32
N ASN A 107 -0.47 14.43 14.39
CA ASN A 107 -0.15 13.45 15.43
C ASN A 107 -1.06 12.22 15.34
N GLU A 108 -0.78 11.20 16.17
CA GLU A 108 -1.52 9.92 16.17
C GLU A 108 -3.01 10.09 16.46
N ALA A 109 -3.39 10.94 17.39
CA ALA A 109 -4.81 11.16 17.73
C ALA A 109 -5.59 11.77 16.55
N GLU A 110 -4.96 12.71 15.84
CA GLU A 110 -5.53 13.30 14.62
C GLU A 110 -5.63 12.27 13.48
N LEU A 111 -4.61 11.44 13.28
CA LEU A 111 -4.60 10.35 12.31
C LEU A 111 -5.73 9.36 12.58
N ARG A 112 -5.83 8.82 13.79
CA ARG A 112 -6.89 7.89 14.20
C ARG A 112 -8.27 8.49 14.01
N SER A 113 -8.43 9.77 14.36
CA SER A 113 -9.69 10.49 14.18
C SER A 113 -10.06 10.66 12.71
N MET A 114 -9.09 10.94 11.84
CA MET A 114 -9.28 11.04 10.39
C MET A 114 -9.71 9.69 9.81
N ILE A 115 -8.97 8.60 10.09
CA ILE A 115 -9.30 7.24 9.62
C ILE A 115 -10.70 6.83 10.07
N SER A 116 -11.03 7.02 11.35
CA SER A 116 -12.34 6.70 11.89
C SER A 116 -13.47 7.48 11.22
N THR A 117 -13.24 8.77 10.90
CA THR A 117 -14.24 9.61 10.24
C THR A 117 -14.52 9.13 8.82
N PHE A 118 -13.49 8.86 8.01
CA PHE A 118 -13.67 8.32 6.65
C PHE A 118 -14.37 6.95 6.66
N LYS A 119 -14.03 6.10 7.63
CA LYS A 119 -14.68 4.80 7.80
C LYS A 119 -16.19 4.92 8.05
N GLN A 120 -16.64 5.95 8.77
CA GLN A 120 -18.07 6.22 8.99
C GLN A 120 -18.82 6.56 7.70
N PHE A 121 -18.13 7.14 6.72
CA PHE A 121 -18.65 7.42 5.38
C PHE A 121 -18.43 6.28 4.37
N GLY A 122 -17.87 5.14 4.81
CA GLY A 122 -17.62 3.99 3.94
C GLY A 122 -16.38 4.11 3.06
N THR A 123 -15.54 5.13 3.25
CA THR A 123 -14.29 5.35 2.50
C THR A 123 -13.10 4.74 3.24
N GLY A 124 -12.31 3.94 2.53
CA GLY A 124 -11.08 3.36 3.05
C GLY A 124 -9.90 4.34 2.99
N ILE A 125 -8.98 4.21 3.94
CA ILE A 125 -7.71 4.95 3.92
C ILE A 125 -6.58 3.95 3.67
N ILE A 126 -5.71 4.26 2.72
CA ILE A 126 -4.47 3.51 2.49
C ILE A 126 -3.26 4.39 2.80
N GLU A 127 -2.24 3.81 3.40
CA GLU A 127 -1.00 4.50 3.76
C GLU A 127 0.06 4.34 2.68
N ASP A 128 0.90 5.34 2.52
CA ASP A 128 2.15 5.27 1.77
C ASP A 128 3.20 4.55 2.62
N VAL A 129 3.42 3.28 2.36
CA VAL A 129 4.31 2.42 3.14
C VAL A 129 5.72 2.45 2.57
N VAL A 130 6.65 3.01 3.33
CA VAL A 130 8.07 3.11 2.98
C VAL A 130 8.84 2.05 3.77
N VAL A 131 9.16 0.95 3.11
CA VAL A 131 9.88 -0.19 3.72
C VAL A 131 11.15 -0.59 2.98
N ASN A 132 11.39 -0.01 1.80
CA ASN A 132 12.64 -0.20 1.08
C ASN A 132 13.83 0.29 1.91
N HIS A 133 13.69 1.43 2.54
CA HIS A 133 14.75 2.15 3.23
C HIS A 133 14.25 2.80 4.51
N ARG A 134 15.19 3.22 5.36
CA ARG A 134 14.89 3.87 6.63
C ARG A 134 16.01 4.82 7.04
N ASN A 135 15.68 5.85 7.82
CA ASN A 135 16.64 6.74 8.46
C ASN A 135 16.75 6.47 9.96
N GLY A 136 17.88 6.79 10.55
CA GLY A 136 18.08 6.76 12.00
C GLY A 136 17.56 8.03 12.68
N ALA A 137 17.49 7.99 14.01
CA ALA A 137 16.95 9.07 14.82
C ALA A 137 17.90 10.27 14.96
N THR A 138 19.21 10.03 15.06
CA THR A 138 20.26 11.06 15.22
C THR A 138 21.34 10.97 14.17
N ASN A 139 21.42 9.83 13.51
CA ASN A 139 22.30 9.57 12.37
C ASN A 139 21.60 8.63 11.39
N TRP A 140 22.28 8.21 10.34
CA TRP A 140 21.68 7.45 9.24
C TRP A 140 21.37 5.98 9.56
N TYR A 141 21.79 5.42 10.71
CA TYR A 141 21.71 3.99 11.02
C TYR A 141 21.31 3.66 12.45
N ASP A 142 21.10 4.63 13.31
CA ASP A 142 20.63 4.42 14.69
C ASP A 142 19.10 4.32 14.74
N PHE A 143 18.58 3.32 14.06
CA PHE A 143 17.13 3.07 14.02
C PHE A 143 16.59 2.89 15.44
N PRO A 144 15.51 3.62 15.82
CA PRO A 144 14.90 3.45 17.14
C PRO A 144 14.40 2.02 17.33
N ALA A 145 14.52 1.53 18.56
CA ALA A 145 13.81 0.32 18.98
C ALA A 145 12.32 0.65 19.14
N GLU A 146 11.45 -0.13 18.52
CA GLU A 146 10.01 0.06 18.55
C GLU A 146 9.32 -1.18 19.09
N THR A 147 8.32 -1.01 19.95
CA THR A 147 7.63 -2.14 20.60
C THR A 147 6.18 -2.21 20.17
N TYR A 148 5.75 -3.39 19.73
CA TYR A 148 4.37 -3.70 19.39
C TYR A 148 3.99 -5.10 19.86
N ASN A 149 2.81 -5.26 20.43
CA ASN A 149 2.31 -6.53 20.98
C ASN A 149 3.31 -7.25 21.92
N GLY A 150 4.01 -6.47 22.77
CA GLY A 150 4.98 -7.00 23.74
C GLY A 150 6.31 -7.43 23.16
N LYS A 151 6.52 -7.31 21.85
CA LYS A 151 7.81 -7.59 21.18
C LYS A 151 8.48 -6.29 20.77
N THR A 152 9.79 -6.19 21.05
CA THR A 152 10.63 -5.07 20.62
C THR A 152 11.38 -5.43 19.34
N TYR A 153 11.30 -4.56 18.36
CA TYR A 153 11.97 -4.62 17.06
C TYR A 153 13.09 -3.59 17.05
N LYS A 154 14.32 -4.05 16.88
CA LYS A 154 15.49 -3.19 16.75
C LYS A 154 16.33 -3.69 15.60
N LEU A 155 16.55 -2.80 14.65
CA LEU A 155 17.38 -3.04 13.47
C LEU A 155 18.73 -2.33 13.66
N GLY A 156 19.79 -2.92 13.16
CA GLY A 156 21.14 -2.40 13.23
C GLY A 156 21.82 -2.42 11.85
N LEU A 157 23.15 -2.33 11.85
CA LEU A 157 23.93 -2.39 10.61
C LEU A 157 23.79 -3.73 9.86
N ASP A 158 23.43 -4.79 10.56
CA ASP A 158 23.14 -6.12 10.02
C ASP A 158 21.79 -6.19 9.27
N ALA A 159 20.94 -5.19 9.43
CA ALA A 159 19.68 -5.05 8.75
C ALA A 159 19.76 -4.13 7.51
N ILE A 160 20.93 -3.58 7.21
CA ILE A 160 21.17 -2.67 6.08
C ILE A 160 21.98 -3.42 5.02
N CYS A 161 21.60 -3.24 3.74
CA CYS A 161 22.28 -3.84 2.61
C CYS A 161 23.76 -3.47 2.59
N LYS A 162 24.66 -4.44 2.40
CA LYS A 162 26.12 -4.19 2.46
C LYS A 162 26.66 -3.37 1.29
N ASN A 163 25.90 -3.24 0.21
CA ASN A 163 26.19 -2.38 -0.94
C ASN A 163 25.45 -1.04 -0.89
N ASP A 164 24.90 -0.69 0.28
CA ASP A 164 24.22 0.58 0.50
C ASP A 164 25.07 1.78 0.05
N GLU A 165 24.56 2.58 -0.87
CA GLU A 165 25.30 3.65 -1.52
C GLU A 165 25.59 4.80 -0.56
N LEU A 166 24.65 5.10 0.33
CA LEU A 166 24.77 6.20 1.28
C LEU A 166 25.95 5.98 2.24
N ALA A 167 26.22 4.73 2.66
CA ALA A 167 27.36 4.42 3.47
C ALA A 167 28.69 4.76 2.76
N ASN A 168 28.79 4.45 1.47
CA ASN A 168 29.98 4.74 0.67
C ASN A 168 30.15 6.24 0.44
N GLN A 169 29.07 6.97 0.19
CA GLN A 169 29.09 8.41 -0.07
C GLN A 169 29.44 9.23 1.17
N THR A 170 28.98 8.80 2.34
CA THR A 170 29.07 9.59 3.58
C THR A 170 30.20 9.16 4.53
N GLY A 171 30.93 8.09 4.21
CA GLY A 171 31.97 7.54 5.08
C GLY A 171 31.46 6.94 6.39
N MET A 172 30.20 6.53 6.43
CA MET A 172 29.56 5.92 7.60
C MET A 172 30.09 4.50 7.86
N PRO A 173 29.82 3.92 9.06
CA PRO A 173 30.10 2.52 9.31
C PRO A 173 29.45 1.65 8.25
N GLN A 174 30.23 0.71 7.71
CA GLN A 174 29.79 -0.19 6.65
C GLN A 174 28.74 -1.15 7.19
N PRO A 175 27.63 -1.34 6.47
CA PRO A 175 26.61 -2.31 6.88
C PRO A 175 27.09 -3.75 6.66
N THR A 176 26.44 -4.68 7.37
CA THR A 176 26.83 -6.10 7.38
C THR A 176 25.74 -7.04 6.89
N GLY A 177 24.62 -6.50 6.37
CA GLY A 177 23.55 -7.27 5.74
C GLY A 177 23.97 -7.99 4.46
N ALA A 178 23.04 -8.61 3.77
CA ALA A 178 23.26 -9.17 2.46
C ALA A 178 23.36 -8.08 1.38
N TYR A 179 23.59 -8.47 0.13
CA TYR A 179 23.45 -7.55 -0.98
C TYR A 179 21.98 -7.20 -1.20
N ASP A 180 21.73 -5.98 -1.68
CA ASP A 180 20.43 -5.57 -2.11
C ASP A 180 19.86 -6.52 -3.18
N THR A 181 18.54 -6.70 -3.13
CA THR A 181 17.79 -7.58 -4.04
C THR A 181 17.05 -6.82 -5.15
N GLY A 182 17.20 -5.51 -5.18
CA GLY A 182 16.55 -4.61 -6.13
C GLY A 182 17.45 -3.45 -6.59
N ASP A 183 16.79 -2.37 -6.99
CA ASP A 183 17.46 -1.15 -7.46
C ASP A 183 17.98 -0.34 -6.26
N ASN A 184 19.12 0.31 -6.45
CA ASN A 184 19.77 1.15 -5.46
C ASN A 184 18.97 2.43 -5.11
N PHE A 185 19.10 2.89 -3.86
CA PHE A 185 18.55 4.16 -3.39
C PHE A 185 19.52 4.85 -2.41
N ASP A 186 20.00 6.03 -2.75
CA ASP A 186 21.03 6.78 -1.98
C ASP A 186 20.44 7.83 -1.00
N GLY A 187 19.12 7.90 -0.87
CA GLY A 187 18.45 8.90 -0.03
C GLY A 187 18.33 8.53 1.45
N CYS A 188 18.38 7.24 1.78
CA CYS A 188 18.32 6.66 3.13
C CYS A 188 19.10 5.34 3.14
N ARG A 189 19.03 4.58 4.23
CA ARG A 189 19.72 3.28 4.33
C ARG A 189 18.80 2.17 3.84
N ASP A 190 19.20 1.48 2.78
CA ASP A 190 18.48 0.36 2.19
C ASP A 190 18.42 -0.85 3.12
N LEU A 191 17.22 -1.35 3.37
CA LEU A 191 17.02 -2.47 4.29
C LEU A 191 17.23 -3.82 3.58
N ASP A 192 17.96 -4.70 4.23
CA ASP A 192 18.16 -6.08 3.80
C ASP A 192 16.90 -6.91 4.03
N HIS A 193 16.03 -7.01 3.02
CA HIS A 193 14.81 -7.79 3.09
C HIS A 193 15.05 -9.32 3.17
N THR A 194 16.26 -9.80 2.95
CA THR A 194 16.62 -11.20 3.23
C THR A 194 16.77 -11.47 4.72
N ASN A 195 17.00 -10.43 5.52
CA ASN A 195 17.16 -10.55 6.98
C ASN A 195 15.82 -10.83 7.66
N PRO A 196 15.68 -11.94 8.41
CA PRO A 196 14.44 -12.26 9.12
C PRO A 196 13.98 -11.17 10.10
N ALA A 197 14.91 -10.42 10.72
CA ALA A 197 14.56 -9.35 11.65
C ALA A 197 13.87 -8.18 10.91
N VAL A 198 14.31 -7.83 9.70
CA VAL A 198 13.65 -6.85 8.83
C VAL A 198 12.26 -7.34 8.45
N GLN A 199 12.15 -8.59 7.99
CA GLN A 199 10.85 -9.17 7.62
C GLN A 199 9.86 -9.16 8.78
N GLU A 200 10.30 -9.54 9.99
CA GLU A 200 9.44 -9.53 11.17
C GLU A 200 9.00 -8.11 11.56
N ALA A 201 9.92 -7.14 11.48
CA ALA A 201 9.60 -5.75 11.78
C ALA A 201 8.59 -5.16 10.78
N VAL A 202 8.76 -5.42 9.47
CA VAL A 202 7.81 -4.99 8.43
C VAL A 202 6.45 -5.66 8.62
N LYS A 203 6.39 -6.98 8.89
CA LYS A 203 5.12 -7.67 9.17
C LYS A 203 4.40 -7.06 10.37
N ALA A 204 5.13 -6.73 11.43
CA ALA A 204 4.56 -6.10 12.62
C ALA A 204 4.05 -4.68 12.31
N TYR A 205 4.78 -3.92 11.49
CA TYR A 205 4.35 -2.60 11.04
C TYR A 205 3.03 -2.67 10.26
N LEU A 206 2.93 -3.56 9.29
CA LEU A 206 1.70 -3.70 8.49
C LEU A 206 0.52 -4.23 9.32
N ASP A 207 0.78 -5.13 10.28
CA ASP A 207 -0.24 -5.59 11.23
C ASP A 207 -0.75 -4.43 12.10
N PHE A 208 0.15 -3.59 12.59
CA PHE A 208 -0.19 -2.41 13.37
C PHE A 208 -1.01 -1.41 12.53
N LEU A 209 -0.61 -1.12 11.31
CA LEU A 209 -1.37 -0.23 10.40
C LEU A 209 -2.81 -0.70 10.23
N LYS A 210 -2.99 -1.98 9.96
CA LYS A 210 -4.30 -2.56 9.70
C LYS A 210 -5.14 -2.72 10.96
N ASN A 211 -4.60 -3.38 11.98
CA ASN A 211 -5.39 -3.87 13.12
C ASN A 211 -5.45 -2.86 14.26
N ASP A 212 -4.48 -1.98 14.40
CA ASP A 212 -4.43 -0.98 15.45
C ASP A 212 -4.88 0.41 14.97
N LEU A 213 -4.32 0.92 13.86
CA LEU A 213 -4.70 2.22 13.29
C LEU A 213 -5.96 2.15 12.43
N GLY A 214 -6.24 1.01 11.79
CA GLY A 214 -7.44 0.80 10.99
C GLY A 214 -7.32 1.18 9.52
N PHE A 215 -6.11 1.23 8.96
CA PHE A 215 -5.90 1.36 7.52
C PHE A 215 -6.52 0.18 6.76
N THR A 216 -7.07 0.45 5.60
CA THR A 216 -7.70 -0.58 4.75
C THR A 216 -6.66 -1.32 3.90
N GLY A 217 -5.52 -0.70 3.66
CA GLY A 217 -4.42 -1.21 2.87
C GLY A 217 -3.31 -0.18 2.72
N TRP A 218 -2.49 -0.34 1.71
CA TRP A 218 -1.32 0.51 1.49
C TRP A 218 -0.90 0.60 0.02
N ARG A 219 -0.16 1.66 -0.25
CA ARG A 219 0.71 1.79 -1.41
C ARG A 219 2.13 1.59 -0.94
N TYR A 220 2.83 0.62 -1.53
CA TYR A 220 4.25 0.45 -1.28
C TYR A 220 5.07 1.42 -2.11
N ASP A 221 5.89 2.20 -1.43
CA ASP A 221 6.89 3.07 -2.03
C ASP A 221 8.05 2.24 -2.61
N MET A 222 8.59 2.69 -3.74
CA MET A 222 9.83 2.18 -4.35
C MET A 222 9.99 0.65 -4.32
N VAL A 223 8.99 -0.09 -4.79
CA VAL A 223 9.05 -1.57 -4.79
C VAL A 223 10.07 -2.18 -5.76
N LYS A 224 10.77 -1.36 -6.55
CA LYS A 224 11.93 -1.78 -7.34
C LYS A 224 13.18 -1.96 -6.48
N GLY A 225 13.23 -1.36 -5.31
CA GLY A 225 14.37 -1.40 -4.42
C GLY A 225 14.55 -2.73 -3.69
N TYR A 226 13.62 -3.67 -3.80
CA TYR A 226 13.74 -5.01 -3.21
C TYR A 226 12.96 -6.08 -3.98
N GLY A 227 13.29 -7.35 -3.76
CA GLY A 227 12.66 -8.47 -4.48
C GLY A 227 11.15 -8.54 -4.26
N ALA A 228 10.40 -8.78 -5.33
CA ALA A 228 8.94 -8.86 -5.31
C ALA A 228 8.40 -9.94 -4.34
N GLU A 229 9.16 -10.99 -4.10
CA GLU A 229 8.87 -12.06 -3.15
C GLU A 229 8.69 -11.56 -1.71
N TYR A 230 9.34 -10.45 -1.33
CA TYR A 230 9.16 -9.87 0.00
C TYR A 230 7.82 -9.14 0.11
N THR A 231 7.38 -8.43 -0.93
CA THR A 231 6.02 -7.89 -1.00
C THR A 231 4.98 -9.00 -0.82
N LYS A 232 5.20 -10.17 -1.46
CA LYS A 232 4.35 -11.35 -1.26
C LYS A 232 4.30 -11.78 0.21
N ILE A 233 5.46 -11.98 0.83
CA ILE A 233 5.57 -12.40 2.25
C ILE A 233 4.84 -11.43 3.17
N TYR A 234 4.97 -10.15 2.95
CA TYR A 234 4.35 -9.10 3.75
C TYR A 234 2.84 -9.10 3.59
N ASN A 235 2.33 -9.16 2.36
CA ASN A 235 0.91 -9.18 2.09
C ASN A 235 0.23 -10.47 2.54
N GLU A 236 0.87 -11.63 2.40
CA GLU A 236 0.38 -12.91 2.94
C GLU A 236 0.26 -12.89 4.47
N SER A 237 1.15 -12.16 5.16
CA SER A 237 1.09 -11.96 6.61
C SER A 237 -0.03 -11.02 7.03
N ALA A 238 -0.08 -9.83 6.43
CA ALA A 238 -1.00 -8.77 6.86
C ALA A 238 -2.41 -8.88 6.25
N LYS A 239 -2.54 -9.46 5.04
CA LYS A 239 -3.83 -9.69 4.36
C LYS A 239 -4.69 -8.43 4.23
N ALA A 240 -4.09 -7.33 3.73
CA ALA A 240 -4.82 -6.09 3.49
C ALA A 240 -5.82 -6.24 2.34
N SER A 241 -6.89 -5.46 2.39
CA SER A 241 -7.91 -5.44 1.33
C SER A 241 -7.40 -4.77 0.05
N TYR A 242 -6.43 -3.85 0.19
CA TYR A 242 -5.84 -3.12 -0.92
C TYR A 242 -4.33 -3.07 -0.77
N SER A 243 -3.62 -3.43 -1.82
CA SER A 243 -2.17 -3.29 -1.93
C SER A 243 -1.82 -2.90 -3.35
N VAL A 244 -1.08 -1.81 -3.52
CA VAL A 244 -0.58 -1.34 -4.80
C VAL A 244 0.88 -0.93 -4.67
N GLY A 245 1.72 -1.32 -5.62
CA GLY A 245 3.15 -1.02 -5.63
C GLY A 245 3.50 0.10 -6.61
N GLU A 246 4.49 0.91 -6.25
CA GLU A 246 5.12 1.86 -7.14
C GLU A 246 6.25 1.19 -7.91
N TYR A 247 5.92 0.59 -9.06
CA TYR A 247 6.89 -0.04 -9.95
C TYR A 247 7.05 0.77 -11.24
N TRP A 248 7.98 1.73 -11.27
CA TRP A 248 8.22 2.63 -12.40
C TRP A 248 8.92 1.90 -13.54
N ASP A 249 8.16 1.23 -14.40
CA ASP A 249 8.71 0.57 -15.59
C ASP A 249 7.62 0.36 -16.65
N ASN A 250 7.98 -0.32 -17.75
CA ASN A 250 7.07 -0.70 -18.82
C ASN A 250 6.10 -1.81 -18.35
N TYR A 251 5.12 -2.07 -19.21
CA TYR A 251 4.06 -3.04 -18.93
C TYR A 251 4.58 -4.44 -18.61
N ASP A 252 5.55 -4.95 -19.38
CA ASP A 252 6.05 -6.33 -19.21
C ASP A 252 6.74 -6.52 -17.86
N LYS A 253 7.58 -5.56 -17.46
CA LYS A 253 8.27 -5.60 -16.17
C LYS A 253 7.32 -5.41 -15.01
N THR A 254 6.36 -4.50 -15.13
CA THR A 254 5.33 -4.27 -14.11
C THR A 254 4.47 -5.51 -13.92
N THR A 255 4.05 -6.16 -15.01
CA THR A 255 3.29 -7.43 -14.96
C THR A 255 4.12 -8.55 -14.34
N SER A 256 5.40 -8.67 -14.73
CA SER A 256 6.32 -9.64 -14.12
C SER A 256 6.48 -9.44 -12.62
N TRP A 257 6.57 -8.17 -12.16
CA TRP A 257 6.62 -7.87 -10.74
C TRP A 257 5.33 -8.30 -10.01
N ILE A 258 4.15 -7.98 -10.57
CA ILE A 258 2.85 -8.40 -10.02
C ILE A 258 2.80 -9.94 -9.89
N ASP A 259 3.20 -10.67 -10.93
CA ASP A 259 3.20 -12.15 -10.91
C ASP A 259 4.17 -12.70 -9.86
N ARG A 260 5.36 -12.10 -9.69
CA ARG A 260 6.34 -12.48 -8.66
C ARG A 260 5.87 -12.18 -7.23
N THR A 261 4.99 -11.18 -7.03
CA THR A 261 4.32 -11.00 -5.73
C THR A 261 3.29 -12.09 -5.43
N GLY A 262 3.10 -13.07 -6.31
CA GLY A 262 2.02 -14.04 -6.23
C GLY A 262 0.65 -13.39 -6.42
N ARG A 263 0.61 -12.24 -7.08
CA ARG A 263 -0.59 -11.41 -7.29
C ARG A 263 -1.23 -10.92 -5.99
N THR A 264 -0.43 -10.80 -4.93
CA THR A 264 -0.86 -10.22 -3.64
C THR A 264 -0.79 -8.69 -3.61
N SER A 265 -0.33 -8.06 -4.70
CA SER A 265 -0.33 -6.62 -4.91
C SER A 265 -0.65 -6.29 -6.37
N ALA A 266 -1.39 -5.21 -6.59
CA ALA A 266 -1.44 -4.51 -7.87
C ALA A 266 -0.22 -3.58 -8.02
N ALA A 267 -0.08 -2.93 -9.15
CA ALA A 267 0.88 -1.85 -9.38
C ALA A 267 0.21 -0.68 -10.12
N PHE A 268 0.77 0.51 -9.99
CA PHE A 268 0.37 1.64 -10.83
C PHE A 268 0.78 1.40 -12.29
N ASP A 269 -0.12 1.73 -13.22
CA ASP A 269 0.14 1.63 -14.65
C ASP A 269 0.86 2.90 -15.15
N PHE A 270 2.18 2.91 -15.03
CA PHE A 270 3.00 4.05 -15.47
C PHE A 270 3.07 4.16 -16.98
N GLU A 271 3.03 3.05 -17.71
CA GLU A 271 3.05 3.07 -19.18
C GLU A 271 1.79 3.73 -19.72
N PHE A 272 0.62 3.39 -19.17
CA PHE A 272 -0.62 4.06 -19.51
C PHE A 272 -0.61 5.55 -19.16
N LYS A 273 -0.06 5.92 -17.99
CA LYS A 273 0.13 7.32 -17.61
C LYS A 273 0.98 8.07 -18.64
N TRP A 274 2.09 7.47 -19.08
CA TRP A 274 2.95 8.10 -20.09
C TRP A 274 2.25 8.23 -21.44
N ALA A 275 1.51 7.20 -21.87
CA ALA A 275 0.71 7.25 -23.09
C ALA A 275 -0.35 8.35 -23.06
N LEU A 276 -1.06 8.50 -21.93
CA LEU A 276 -2.02 9.58 -21.75
C LEU A 276 -1.34 10.96 -21.83
N ASN A 277 -0.22 11.15 -21.12
CA ASN A 277 0.51 12.40 -21.15
C ASN A 277 0.98 12.75 -22.57
N ALA A 278 1.50 11.78 -23.33
CA ALA A 278 1.89 11.97 -24.71
C ALA A 278 0.71 12.36 -25.60
N ALA A 279 -0.42 11.67 -25.47
CA ALA A 279 -1.65 11.97 -26.24
C ALA A 279 -2.15 13.40 -25.99
N PHE A 280 -2.16 13.85 -24.73
CA PHE A 280 -2.57 15.21 -24.41
C PHE A 280 -1.59 16.28 -24.93
N VAL A 281 -0.29 16.02 -24.89
CA VAL A 281 0.74 16.95 -25.42
C VAL A 281 0.64 17.06 -26.94
N GLU A 282 0.43 15.96 -27.65
CA GLU A 282 0.23 15.96 -29.10
C GLU A 282 -1.05 16.67 -29.51
N TYR A 283 -2.15 16.43 -28.79
CA TYR A 283 -3.42 17.11 -29.04
C TYR A 283 -3.32 18.63 -28.89
N THR A 284 -2.58 19.13 -27.90
CA THR A 284 -2.37 20.57 -27.71
C THR A 284 -1.44 21.20 -28.76
N LYS A 285 -0.73 20.42 -29.57
CA LYS A 285 0.09 20.89 -30.70
C LYS A 285 -0.69 20.99 -32.01
N ILE A 286 -1.91 20.47 -32.08
CA ILE A 286 -2.75 20.47 -33.25
C ILE A 286 -3.62 21.75 -33.32
N TYR A 287 -3.69 22.53 -32.27
CA TYR A 287 -4.32 23.82 -32.14
C TYR A 287 -3.30 24.91 -31.92
#